data_c962754c7180635ee1b206df2fb79db4
#
_entry.id   c962754c7180635ee1b206df2fb79db4
#
_cell.length_a   1.000
_cell.length_b   1.000
_cell.length_c   1.000
_cell.angle_alpha   90.00
_cell.angle_beta   90.00
_cell.angle_gamma   90.00
#
_symmetry.space_group_name_H-M   'P 1'
#
loop_
_entity.id
_entity.type
_entity.pdbx_description
1 polymer ?
#
loop_
_entity_poly.entity_id
_entity_poly.type
_entity_poly.pdbx_seq_one_letter_code
_entity_poly.pdbx_strand_id
1 'polypeptide(L)'
;MTRNAPTGRILKNDYPSLLMVMFIALVWILPILGAIFGFLPKRRGGGITDVDPTMLTVMIVVGVVVTLLCGWFASKRIADVKRIISSGPEVTGQIQSIDFYKDRGRVEYDYEYEGKSYHAGNAIWKNRETTALNDGDEITLILDLDNPSRAFIAALYT
;
A
#
# COMPACT_ATOMS: atom_id res chain seq x y z
N MET A 1 19.83 -7.34 -16.98
CA MET A 1 19.29 -5.97 -16.91
C MET A 1 18.68 -5.77 -15.53
N THR A 2 19.13 -4.77 -14.77
CA THR A 2 18.53 -4.43 -13.48
C THR A 2 17.23 -3.67 -13.74
N ARG A 3 16.08 -4.27 -13.40
CA ARG A 3 14.78 -3.60 -13.48
C ARG A 3 14.70 -2.53 -12.40
N ASN A 4 14.14 -1.39 -12.74
CA ASN A 4 13.97 -0.30 -11.78
C ASN A 4 12.48 -0.17 -11.43
N ALA A 5 12.15 -0.33 -10.14
CA ALA A 5 10.83 -0.09 -9.60
C ALA A 5 10.78 1.31 -8.97
N PRO A 6 10.29 2.33 -9.68
CA PRO A 6 10.20 3.68 -9.11
C PRO A 6 9.21 3.71 -7.94
N THR A 7 9.61 4.39 -6.85
CA THR A 7 8.79 4.46 -5.61
C THR A 7 7.36 4.95 -5.88
N GLY A 8 7.21 5.89 -6.84
CA GLY A 8 5.90 6.41 -7.21
C GLY A 8 4.96 5.36 -7.79
N ARG A 9 5.46 4.42 -8.61
CA ARG A 9 4.66 3.30 -9.13
C ARG A 9 4.26 2.32 -8.03
N ILE A 10 5.19 2.02 -7.10
CA ILE A 10 4.87 1.17 -5.94
C ILE A 10 3.74 1.81 -5.13
N LEU A 11 3.85 3.09 -4.77
CA LEU A 11 2.80 3.79 -4.02
C LEU A 11 1.48 3.86 -4.76
N LYS A 12 1.50 4.00 -6.10
CA LYS A 12 0.29 4.07 -6.93
C LYS A 12 -0.46 2.75 -7.00
N ASN A 13 0.22 1.62 -6.98
CA ASN A 13 -0.35 0.30 -7.27
C ASN A 13 -0.41 -0.60 -6.03
N ASP A 14 0.47 -0.42 -5.03
CA ASP A 14 0.50 -1.21 -3.81
C ASP A 14 -0.38 -0.56 -2.72
N TYR A 15 -1.60 -1.06 -2.55
CA TYR A 15 -2.56 -0.53 -1.59
C TYR A 15 -2.01 -0.42 -0.15
N PRO A 16 -1.30 -1.42 0.42
CA PRO A 16 -0.75 -1.31 1.78
C PRO A 16 0.25 -0.17 1.94
N SER A 17 1.14 0.05 0.96
CA SER A 17 2.12 1.16 1.03
C SER A 17 1.44 2.53 0.96
N LEU A 18 0.45 2.67 0.07
CA LEU A 18 -0.34 3.90 -0.02
C LEU A 18 -1.13 4.18 1.26
N LEU A 19 -1.76 3.14 1.84
CA LEU A 19 -2.53 3.27 3.08
C LEU A 19 -1.66 3.81 4.22
N MET A 20 -0.43 3.33 4.38
CA MET A 20 0.49 3.81 5.41
C MET A 20 0.83 5.29 5.23
N VAL A 21 1.09 5.73 4.00
CA VAL A 21 1.36 7.13 3.70
C VAL A 21 0.13 8.02 3.98
N MET A 22 -1.05 7.55 3.59
CA MET A 22 -2.31 8.26 3.88
C MET A 22 -2.57 8.36 5.40
N PHE A 23 -2.24 7.32 6.16
CA PHE A 23 -2.39 7.33 7.61
C PHE A 23 -1.48 8.37 8.27
N ILE A 24 -0.24 8.53 7.79
CA ILE A 24 0.67 9.59 8.24
C ILE A 24 0.04 10.97 7.99
N ALA A 25 -0.51 11.21 6.81
CA ALA A 25 -1.16 12.49 6.51
C ALA A 25 -2.39 12.72 7.40
N LEU A 26 -3.22 11.70 7.59
CA LEU A 26 -4.47 11.78 8.34
C LEU A 26 -4.25 12.08 9.83
N VAL A 27 -3.23 11.49 10.45
CA VAL A 27 -2.97 11.64 11.89
C VAL A 27 -2.62 13.10 12.27
N TRP A 28 -2.09 13.87 11.30
CA TRP A 28 -1.72 15.27 11.54
C TRP A 28 -2.87 16.27 11.35
N ILE A 29 -3.99 15.87 10.76
CA ILE A 29 -5.13 16.77 10.51
C ILE A 29 -5.66 17.36 11.82
N LEU A 30 -5.92 16.52 12.82
CA LEU A 30 -6.49 17.00 14.10
C LEU A 30 -5.54 17.88 14.90
N PRO A 31 -4.26 17.53 15.10
CA PRO A 31 -3.31 18.44 15.77
C PRO A 31 -3.16 19.78 15.06
N ILE A 32 -3.10 19.78 13.73
CA ILE A 32 -2.98 21.01 12.93
C ILE A 32 -4.24 21.88 13.09
N LEU A 33 -5.42 21.30 12.97
CA LEU A 33 -6.68 22.03 13.16
C LEU A 33 -6.79 22.57 14.59
N GLY A 34 -6.45 21.76 15.60
CA GLY A 34 -6.44 22.18 16.99
C GLY A 34 -5.47 23.32 17.27
N ALA A 35 -4.27 23.29 16.67
CA ALA A 35 -3.28 24.34 16.81
C ALA A 35 -3.69 25.66 16.13
N ILE A 36 -4.36 25.60 14.97
CA ILE A 36 -4.78 26.79 14.21
C ILE A 36 -6.03 27.44 14.82
N PHE A 37 -7.03 26.63 15.14
CA PHE A 37 -8.36 27.13 15.53
C PHE A 37 -8.58 27.17 17.04
N GLY A 38 -7.76 26.48 17.84
CA GLY A 38 -7.93 26.37 19.30
C GLY A 38 -9.10 25.50 19.73
N PHE A 39 -9.84 24.88 18.75
CA PHE A 39 -10.98 24.01 19.02
C PHE A 39 -11.09 22.88 17.97
N LEU A 40 -11.80 21.83 18.35
CA LEU A 40 -12.13 20.71 17.46
C LEU A 40 -13.64 20.44 17.47
N PRO A 41 -14.20 19.98 16.33
CA PRO A 41 -15.61 19.61 16.27
C PRO A 41 -15.86 18.35 17.12
N LYS A 42 -16.93 18.36 17.93
CA LYS A 42 -17.36 17.18 18.68
C LYS A 42 -17.95 16.12 17.74
N ARG A 43 -17.56 14.88 17.96
CA ARG A 43 -18.03 13.72 17.15
C ARG A 43 -19.53 13.41 17.35
N ARG A 44 -20.12 13.77 18.52
CA ARG A 44 -21.56 13.53 18.82
C ARG A 44 -22.14 14.78 19.49
N GLY A 45 -23.35 15.15 19.05
CA GLY A 45 -24.14 16.21 19.72
C GLY A 45 -23.95 17.62 19.18
N GLY A 46 -23.15 17.81 18.13
CA GLY A 46 -22.87 19.14 17.57
C GLY A 46 -22.22 20.10 18.62
N GLY A 47 -21.22 20.81 18.25
CA GLY A 47 -20.51 21.72 19.12
C GLY A 47 -19.00 21.61 18.94
N ILE A 48 -18.29 22.45 19.67
CA ILE A 48 -16.82 22.53 19.68
C ILE A 48 -16.29 22.07 21.03
N THR A 49 -15.05 21.60 21.04
CA THR A 49 -14.26 21.30 22.25
C THR A 49 -13.02 22.15 22.18
N ASP A 50 -12.78 22.94 23.21
CA ASP A 50 -11.54 23.69 23.34
C ASP A 50 -10.36 22.74 23.46
N VAL A 51 -9.28 23.06 22.76
CA VAL A 51 -8.05 22.26 22.75
C VAL A 51 -7.09 22.93 23.74
N ASP A 52 -6.97 22.35 24.92
CA ASP A 52 -5.96 22.76 25.86
C ASP A 52 -4.54 22.34 25.45
N PRO A 53 -3.48 23.00 26.00
CA PRO A 53 -2.09 22.65 25.64
C PRO A 53 -1.73 21.18 25.92
N THR A 54 -2.31 20.58 26.95
CA THR A 54 -2.05 19.17 27.31
C THR A 54 -2.62 18.24 26.23
N MET A 55 -3.85 18.49 25.83
CA MET A 55 -4.51 17.74 24.75
C MET A 55 -3.71 17.87 23.44
N LEU A 56 -3.30 19.07 23.08
CA LEU A 56 -2.49 19.29 21.88
C LEU A 56 -1.15 18.54 21.95
N THR A 57 -0.48 18.59 23.09
CA THR A 57 0.78 17.87 23.31
C THR A 57 0.61 16.35 23.12
N VAL A 58 -0.44 15.77 23.71
CA VAL A 58 -0.74 14.33 23.54
C VAL A 58 -1.00 14.00 22.07
N MET A 59 -1.77 14.81 21.37
CA MET A 59 -2.05 14.59 19.93
C MET A 59 -0.78 14.64 19.09
N ILE A 60 0.13 15.57 19.37
CA ILE A 60 1.43 15.67 18.69
C ILE A 60 2.30 14.45 18.98
N VAL A 61 2.41 14.02 20.23
CA VAL A 61 3.19 12.83 20.61
C VAL A 61 2.67 11.59 19.89
N VAL A 62 1.36 11.37 19.90
CA VAL A 62 0.72 10.26 19.16
C VAL A 62 1.01 10.38 17.66
N GLY A 63 0.89 11.58 17.10
CA GLY A 63 1.20 11.85 15.70
C GLY A 63 2.63 11.45 15.31
N VAL A 64 3.60 11.82 16.15
CA VAL A 64 5.03 11.47 15.95
C VAL A 64 5.21 9.97 16.01
N VAL A 65 4.69 9.29 17.03
CA VAL A 65 4.81 7.82 17.16
C VAL A 65 4.22 7.09 15.96
N VAL A 66 3.01 7.46 15.55
CA VAL A 66 2.34 6.87 14.37
C VAL A 66 3.16 7.14 13.11
N THR A 67 3.69 8.35 12.93
CA THR A 67 4.51 8.69 11.76
C THR A 67 5.79 7.84 11.70
N LEU A 68 6.47 7.65 12.82
CA LEU A 68 7.68 6.83 12.88
C LEU A 68 7.38 5.36 12.56
N LEU A 69 6.32 4.79 13.14
CA LEU A 69 5.93 3.41 12.90
C LEU A 69 5.48 3.19 11.45
N CYS A 70 4.54 3.98 10.95
CA CYS A 70 4.06 3.86 9.57
C CYS A 70 5.17 4.13 8.56
N GLY A 71 6.04 5.12 8.80
CA GLY A 71 7.18 5.44 7.96
C GLY A 71 8.19 4.29 7.89
N TRP A 72 8.49 3.67 9.03
CA TRP A 72 9.38 2.50 9.08
C TRP A 72 8.80 1.31 8.31
N PHE A 73 7.52 0.97 8.55
CA PHE A 73 6.85 -0.12 7.83
C PHE A 73 6.74 0.13 6.33
N ALA A 74 6.35 1.35 5.93
CA ALA A 74 6.26 1.73 4.52
C ALA A 74 7.63 1.65 3.84
N SER A 75 8.69 2.17 4.47
CA SER A 75 10.05 2.13 3.94
C SER A 75 10.54 0.70 3.76
N LYS A 76 10.34 -0.16 4.76
CA LYS A 76 10.70 -1.57 4.71
C LYS A 76 9.96 -2.29 3.58
N ARG A 77 8.63 -2.08 3.45
CA ARG A 77 7.84 -2.70 2.40
C ARG A 77 8.25 -2.23 1.00
N ILE A 78 8.49 -0.92 0.82
CA ILE A 78 8.95 -0.37 -0.46
C ILE A 78 10.32 -0.94 -0.83
N ALA A 79 11.24 -1.05 0.13
CA ALA A 79 12.55 -1.65 -0.09
C ALA A 79 12.44 -3.13 -0.50
N ASP A 80 11.58 -3.90 0.17
CA ASP A 80 11.30 -5.30 -0.17
C ASP A 80 10.74 -5.45 -1.60
N VAL A 81 9.73 -4.66 -1.96
CA VAL A 81 9.15 -4.69 -3.30
C VAL A 81 10.22 -4.34 -4.34
N LYS A 82 11.03 -3.30 -4.10
CA LYS A 82 12.13 -2.93 -5.00
C LYS A 82 13.14 -4.06 -5.15
N ARG A 83 13.53 -4.72 -4.06
CA ARG A 83 14.46 -5.86 -4.09
C ARG A 83 13.91 -6.97 -4.97
N ILE A 84 12.66 -7.37 -4.74
CA ILE A 84 12.01 -8.44 -5.51
C ILE A 84 11.94 -8.08 -6.99
N ILE A 85 11.46 -6.89 -7.33
CA ILE A 85 11.33 -6.44 -8.73
C ILE A 85 12.69 -6.37 -9.44
N SER A 86 13.75 -5.96 -8.74
CA SER A 86 15.08 -5.81 -9.35
C SER A 86 15.82 -7.13 -9.58
N SER A 87 15.59 -8.14 -8.74
CA SER A 87 16.39 -9.39 -8.73
C SER A 87 15.56 -10.68 -8.91
N GLY A 88 14.23 -10.61 -8.79
CA GLY A 88 13.36 -11.78 -8.92
C GLY A 88 13.31 -12.34 -10.34
N PRO A 89 13.16 -13.68 -10.50
CA PRO A 89 12.92 -14.29 -11.79
C PRO A 89 11.53 -13.94 -12.31
N GLU A 90 11.42 -13.87 -13.63
CA GLU A 90 10.12 -13.73 -14.31
C GLU A 90 9.51 -15.10 -14.57
N VAL A 91 8.22 -15.18 -14.31
CA VAL A 91 7.40 -16.34 -14.69
C VAL A 91 6.10 -15.85 -15.32
N THR A 92 5.52 -16.67 -16.15
CA THR A 92 4.18 -16.46 -16.70
C THR A 92 3.16 -16.99 -15.70
N GLY A 93 2.12 -16.20 -15.44
CA GLY A 93 0.98 -16.61 -14.64
C GLY A 93 -0.32 -16.21 -15.32
N GLN A 94 -1.44 -16.69 -14.77
CA GLN A 94 -2.78 -16.38 -15.26
C GLN A 94 -3.63 -15.80 -14.14
N ILE A 95 -4.33 -14.70 -14.42
CA ILE A 95 -5.25 -14.09 -13.47
C ILE A 95 -6.47 -15.02 -13.31
N GLN A 96 -6.79 -15.35 -12.06
CA GLN A 96 -7.94 -16.17 -11.71
C GLN A 96 -9.15 -15.31 -11.36
N SER A 97 -8.92 -14.25 -10.60
CA SER A 97 -9.99 -13.32 -10.23
C SER A 97 -9.46 -11.93 -9.90
N ILE A 98 -10.29 -10.93 -10.17
CA ILE A 98 -10.05 -9.54 -9.78
C ILE A 98 -11.29 -9.01 -9.09
N ASP A 99 -11.18 -8.75 -7.81
CA ASP A 99 -12.26 -8.17 -7.02
C ASP A 99 -11.96 -6.72 -6.63
N PHE A 100 -12.87 -5.81 -6.96
CA PHE A 100 -12.79 -4.42 -6.54
C PHE A 100 -13.89 -4.07 -5.54
N TYR A 101 -13.50 -3.48 -4.43
CA TYR A 101 -14.43 -2.88 -3.47
C TYR A 101 -14.05 -1.42 -3.22
N LYS A 102 -14.89 -0.49 -3.71
CA LYS A 102 -14.60 0.96 -3.70
C LYS A 102 -13.28 1.26 -4.43
N ASP A 103 -12.29 1.83 -3.72
CA ASP A 103 -11.02 2.25 -4.27
C ASP A 103 -9.90 1.21 -4.16
N ARG A 104 -10.18 0.05 -3.58
CA ARG A 104 -9.21 -1.04 -3.39
C ARG A 104 -9.66 -2.28 -4.14
N GLY A 105 -8.70 -3.12 -4.49
CA GLY A 105 -8.96 -4.40 -5.10
C GLY A 105 -7.97 -5.45 -4.65
N ARG A 106 -8.27 -6.67 -5.02
CA ARG A 106 -7.37 -7.81 -4.92
C ARG A 106 -7.36 -8.51 -6.27
N VAL A 107 -6.18 -8.79 -6.77
CA VAL A 107 -5.96 -9.65 -7.92
C VAL A 107 -5.37 -10.95 -7.43
N GLU A 108 -5.93 -12.07 -7.86
CA GLU A 108 -5.46 -13.42 -7.57
C GLU A 108 -5.03 -14.08 -8.87
N TYR A 109 -3.93 -14.84 -8.83
CA TYR A 109 -3.34 -15.46 -10.01
C TYR A 109 -2.61 -16.76 -9.65
N ASP A 110 -2.56 -17.65 -10.62
CA ASP A 110 -1.84 -18.92 -10.57
C ASP A 110 -0.61 -18.88 -11.47
N TYR A 111 0.43 -19.57 -11.07
CA TYR A 111 1.66 -19.71 -11.84
C TYR A 111 2.40 -20.98 -11.43
N GLU A 112 3.31 -21.42 -12.31
CA GLU A 112 4.22 -22.54 -12.04
C GLU A 112 5.66 -22.06 -11.90
N TYR A 113 6.35 -22.57 -10.90
CA TYR A 113 7.77 -22.33 -10.71
C TYR A 113 8.44 -23.59 -10.18
N GLU A 114 9.55 -24.00 -10.84
CA GLU A 114 10.31 -25.22 -10.50
C GLU A 114 9.43 -26.48 -10.38
N GLY A 115 8.43 -26.62 -11.28
CA GLY A 115 7.52 -27.78 -11.31
C GLY A 115 6.49 -27.82 -10.19
N LYS A 116 6.29 -26.71 -9.47
CA LYS A 116 5.24 -26.54 -8.44
C LYS A 116 4.27 -25.44 -8.86
N SER A 117 2.98 -25.70 -8.65
CA SER A 117 1.94 -24.69 -8.85
C SER A 117 1.78 -23.85 -7.58
N TYR A 118 1.66 -22.55 -7.76
CA TYR A 118 1.45 -21.56 -6.70
C TYR A 118 0.20 -20.75 -6.99
N HIS A 119 -0.53 -20.44 -5.92
CA HIS A 119 -1.63 -19.48 -5.93
C HIS A 119 -1.22 -18.29 -5.07
N ALA A 120 -1.29 -17.08 -5.62
CA ALA A 120 -0.92 -15.86 -4.93
C ALA A 120 -1.84 -14.70 -5.31
N GLY A 121 -1.73 -13.57 -4.59
CA GLY A 121 -2.50 -12.38 -4.92
C GLY A 121 -1.92 -11.12 -4.30
N ASN A 122 -2.19 -10.00 -4.97
CA ASN A 122 -1.78 -8.68 -4.54
C ASN A 122 -2.99 -7.80 -4.20
N ALA A 123 -2.88 -7.07 -3.10
CA ALA A 123 -3.79 -5.98 -2.80
C ALA A 123 -3.38 -4.75 -3.63
N ILE A 124 -4.28 -4.28 -4.47
CA ILE A 124 -4.05 -3.21 -5.43
C ILE A 124 -4.96 -2.02 -5.17
N TRP A 125 -4.52 -0.83 -5.58
CA TRP A 125 -5.35 0.37 -5.63
C TRP A 125 -6.09 0.43 -6.97
N LYS A 126 -7.37 0.79 -6.95
CA LYS A 126 -8.18 0.93 -8.17
C LYS A 126 -7.72 2.16 -8.96
N ASN A 127 -7.09 1.96 -10.09
CA ASN A 127 -6.65 3.00 -11.01
C ASN A 127 -6.75 2.51 -12.46
N ARG A 128 -6.39 3.35 -13.43
CA ARG A 128 -6.48 3.02 -14.86
C ARG A 128 -5.67 1.78 -15.24
N GLU A 129 -4.52 1.54 -14.61
CA GLU A 129 -3.66 0.39 -14.92
C GLU A 129 -4.24 -0.91 -14.36
N THR A 130 -4.72 -0.88 -13.11
CA THR A 130 -5.28 -2.05 -12.44
C THR A 130 -6.68 -2.42 -12.95
N THR A 131 -7.47 -1.45 -13.42
CA THR A 131 -8.79 -1.71 -14.03
C THR A 131 -8.71 -2.18 -15.49
N ALA A 132 -7.54 -2.17 -16.11
CA ALA A 132 -7.32 -2.73 -17.44
C ALA A 132 -7.02 -4.25 -17.42
N LEU A 133 -6.77 -4.82 -16.25
CA LEU A 133 -6.58 -6.27 -16.07
C LEU A 133 -7.94 -6.97 -16.07
N ASN A 134 -8.00 -8.17 -16.62
CA ASN A 134 -9.21 -9.00 -16.67
C ASN A 134 -8.94 -10.41 -16.16
N ASP A 135 -9.99 -11.08 -15.72
CA ASP A 135 -9.94 -12.50 -15.38
C ASP A 135 -9.53 -13.31 -16.61
N GLY A 136 -8.61 -14.25 -16.43
CA GLY A 136 -8.05 -15.07 -17.49
C GLY A 136 -6.87 -14.47 -18.25
N ASP A 137 -6.52 -13.18 -18.01
CA ASP A 137 -5.36 -12.57 -18.66
C ASP A 137 -4.06 -13.30 -18.28
N GLU A 138 -3.21 -13.51 -19.28
CA GLU A 138 -1.84 -13.98 -19.08
C GLU A 138 -0.96 -12.80 -18.68
N ILE A 139 -0.22 -12.94 -17.58
CA ILE A 139 0.59 -11.90 -16.99
C ILE A 139 2.01 -12.34 -16.69
N THR A 140 2.95 -11.41 -16.78
CA THR A 140 4.32 -11.64 -16.29
C THR A 140 4.39 -11.30 -14.81
N LEU A 141 4.86 -12.25 -14.02
CA LEU A 141 5.06 -12.14 -12.58
C LEU A 141 6.55 -12.11 -12.26
N ILE A 142 6.92 -11.39 -11.23
CA ILE A 142 8.27 -11.37 -10.65
C ILE A 142 8.19 -11.99 -9.27
N LEU A 143 8.95 -13.07 -9.06
CA LEU A 143 8.92 -13.86 -7.83
C LEU A 143 9.91 -13.35 -6.79
N ASP A 144 9.56 -13.55 -5.53
CA ASP A 144 10.51 -13.44 -4.43
C ASP A 144 11.30 -14.77 -4.32
N LEU A 145 12.61 -14.71 -4.54
CA LEU A 145 13.47 -15.89 -4.45
C LEU A 145 13.48 -16.52 -3.04
N ASP A 146 13.31 -15.68 -2.01
CA ASP A 146 13.27 -16.15 -0.62
C ASP A 146 11.92 -16.80 -0.27
N ASN A 147 10.86 -16.44 -1.01
CA ASN A 147 9.53 -16.98 -0.81
C ASN A 147 8.77 -17.07 -2.15
N PRO A 148 8.88 -18.18 -2.89
CA PRO A 148 8.24 -18.34 -4.20
C PRO A 148 6.71 -18.23 -4.20
N SER A 149 6.05 -18.34 -3.04
CA SER A 149 4.59 -18.07 -2.94
C SER A 149 4.23 -16.58 -2.97
N ARG A 150 5.23 -15.70 -3.04
CA ARG A 150 5.06 -14.25 -3.13
C ARG A 150 5.53 -13.75 -4.50
N ALA A 151 4.63 -13.17 -5.25
CA ALA A 151 4.91 -12.64 -6.58
C ALA A 151 4.27 -11.26 -6.78
N PHE A 152 4.74 -10.54 -7.79
CA PHE A 152 4.22 -9.23 -8.17
C PHE A 152 4.03 -9.15 -9.67
N ILE A 153 2.93 -8.53 -10.12
CA ILE A 153 2.65 -8.32 -11.54
C ILE A 153 3.64 -7.30 -12.11
N ALA A 154 4.53 -7.73 -13.01
CA ALA A 154 5.62 -6.90 -13.56
C ALA A 154 5.10 -5.55 -14.12
N ALA A 155 4.04 -5.58 -14.93
CA ALA A 155 3.46 -4.41 -15.58
C ALA A 155 3.01 -3.29 -14.62
N LEU A 156 2.68 -3.61 -13.36
CA LEU A 156 2.25 -2.62 -12.39
C LEU A 156 3.43 -1.90 -11.68
N TYR A 157 4.62 -2.48 -11.70
CA TYR A 157 5.75 -1.99 -10.88
C TYR A 157 6.98 -1.56 -11.68
N THR A 158 7.08 -1.96 -12.96
CA THR A 158 8.23 -1.63 -13.85
C THR A 158 8.00 -0.44 -14.78
#